data_e0733c0df248c733f59bfca4fa176170
#
_entry.id   e0733c0df248c733f59bfca4fa176170
#
_cell.length_a   1.000
_cell.length_b   1.000
_cell.length_c   1.000
_cell.angle_alpha   90.00
_cell.angle_beta   90.00
_cell.angle_gamma   90.00
#
_symmetry.space_group_name_H-M   'P 1'
#
loop_
_entity.id
_entity.type
_entity.pdbx_description
1 polymer ?
#
loop_
_entity_poly.entity_id
_entity_poly.type
_entity_poly.pdbx_seq_one_letter_code
_entity_poly.pdbx_strand_id
1 'polypeptide(L)'
;VPGKKIYFAVVLCILLVVGFLTTSFVSFYVARQSLEQQISESTLPLTSDNIYSEIQRDLLQPIFISSLMAQDTFVRDWTLGGENDPEQIIRYLSEIQMRYDTVTGYFISDKTRNYYHPTGMIKQVSKDDPADFWYFQARDNQKPYEINVDHDTADRSRLAVFVNYQVRDYDGNVIGITGVGLSVNSVTRLIETYQKRYGRTIYFVDQEGRITLHGSGFGTSETLHDRDGIRNHATQILTSPGSSITYEDHGETYFVNSRLVPEFGWLLLVEQKEHIGDQQIETTFLINIAISLLITAIVGIAAYLTIRNYQNRLEELASRDKLTGACNRQVFDLVFEGVAKSCKRRAEPLGIVCLDLDEFKEVNDTFGHPGGDATLKEVATTIRHHSRESDTLCRWGGDEFVLLLPGLNRQEAMTKAREIADAIREHPIRFGRDNILVTVSAGITEYRDGEEFETLITRVDNALYTAKNTGRDHISVA
;
A
#
# COMPACT_ATOMS: atom_id res chain seq x y z
N VAL A 1 11.37 17.51 -34.36
CA VAL A 1 11.52 16.28 -33.58
C VAL A 1 10.96 16.42 -32.15
N PRO A 2 9.80 17.06 -31.92
CA PRO A 2 9.21 17.18 -30.58
C PRO A 2 8.76 15.81 -30.02
N GLY A 3 8.32 14.89 -30.87
CA GLY A 3 7.79 13.57 -30.43
C GLY A 3 8.80 12.68 -29.70
N LYS A 4 10.10 12.74 -30.04
CA LYS A 4 11.10 11.85 -29.40
C LYS A 4 11.35 12.17 -27.92
N LYS A 5 11.28 13.44 -27.51
CA LYS A 5 11.52 13.86 -26.12
C LYS A 5 10.31 13.56 -25.22
N ILE A 6 9.10 13.75 -25.72
CA ILE A 6 7.87 13.37 -25.02
C ILE A 6 7.82 11.85 -24.87
N TYR A 7 8.17 11.10 -25.92
CA TYR A 7 8.29 9.65 -25.87
C TYR A 7 9.25 9.19 -24.77
N PHE A 8 10.42 9.82 -24.65
CA PHE A 8 11.39 9.50 -23.59
C PHE A 8 10.81 9.75 -22.18
N ALA A 9 10.12 10.88 -21.96
CA ALA A 9 9.47 11.16 -20.67
C ALA A 9 8.38 10.13 -20.34
N VAL A 10 7.57 9.72 -21.32
CA VAL A 10 6.54 8.69 -21.15
C VAL A 10 7.17 7.34 -20.81
N VAL A 11 8.22 6.95 -21.53
CA VAL A 11 8.94 5.68 -21.25
C VAL A 11 9.54 5.69 -19.84
N LEU A 12 10.13 6.83 -19.41
CA LEU A 12 10.66 6.97 -18.06
C LEU A 12 9.55 6.81 -17.00
N CYS A 13 8.41 7.45 -17.20
CA CYS A 13 7.26 7.31 -16.28
C CYS A 13 6.74 5.86 -16.22
N ILE A 14 6.65 5.18 -17.36
CA ILE A 14 6.25 3.77 -17.42
C ILE A 14 7.25 2.90 -16.65
N LEU A 15 8.55 3.09 -16.85
CA LEU A 15 9.59 2.35 -16.14
C LEU A 15 9.53 2.57 -14.63
N LEU A 16 9.27 3.81 -14.17
CA LEU A 16 9.09 4.12 -12.77
C LEU A 16 7.86 3.42 -12.18
N VAL A 17 6.71 3.48 -12.87
CA VAL A 17 5.49 2.79 -12.44
C VAL A 17 5.71 1.29 -12.33
N VAL A 18 6.29 0.67 -13.38
CA VAL A 18 6.57 -0.78 -13.37
C VAL A 18 7.55 -1.14 -12.27
N GLY A 19 8.62 -0.36 -12.07
CA GLY A 19 9.59 -0.58 -10.99
C GLY A 19 8.96 -0.49 -9.60
N PHE A 20 8.17 0.54 -9.34
CA PHE A 20 7.49 0.70 -8.05
C PHE A 20 6.41 -0.36 -7.81
N LEU A 21 5.63 -0.72 -8.82
CA LEU A 21 4.64 -1.81 -8.69
C LEU A 21 5.31 -3.14 -8.42
N THR A 22 6.41 -3.43 -9.11
CA THR A 22 7.16 -4.67 -8.88
C THR A 22 7.73 -4.74 -7.47
N THR A 23 8.39 -3.66 -7.00
CA THR A 23 8.93 -3.62 -5.63
C THR A 23 7.83 -3.68 -4.58
N SER A 24 6.70 -2.99 -4.77
CA SER A 24 5.57 -3.05 -3.84
C SER A 24 4.96 -4.44 -3.77
N PHE A 25 4.79 -5.11 -4.91
CA PHE A 25 4.26 -6.47 -4.98
C PHE A 25 5.19 -7.49 -4.32
N VAL A 26 6.50 -7.41 -4.60
CA VAL A 26 7.50 -8.28 -3.97
C VAL A 26 7.52 -8.06 -2.45
N SER A 27 7.51 -6.80 -1.99
CA SER A 27 7.48 -6.47 -0.58
C SER A 27 6.21 -7.00 0.11
N PHE A 28 5.06 -6.88 -0.53
CA PHE A 28 3.79 -7.41 -0.04
C PHE A 28 3.86 -8.94 0.11
N TYR A 29 4.32 -9.63 -0.92
CA TYR A 29 4.43 -11.09 -0.93
C TYR A 29 5.40 -11.59 0.15
N VAL A 30 6.58 -10.97 0.28
CA VAL A 30 7.58 -11.33 1.29
C VAL A 30 7.08 -11.05 2.71
N ALA A 31 6.41 -9.91 2.92
CA ALA A 31 5.84 -9.57 4.22
C ALA A 31 4.74 -10.56 4.64
N ARG A 32 3.85 -10.95 3.71
CA ARG A 32 2.82 -11.96 3.95
C ARG A 32 3.44 -13.30 4.31
N GLN A 33 4.34 -13.81 3.50
CA GLN A 33 5.01 -15.09 3.76
C GLN A 33 5.78 -15.09 5.09
N SER A 34 6.48 -13.99 5.40
CA SER A 34 7.19 -13.84 6.68
C SER A 34 6.23 -13.84 7.89
N LEU A 35 5.05 -13.20 7.75
CA LEU A 35 4.05 -13.20 8.81
C LEU A 35 3.44 -14.59 9.03
N GLU A 36 3.08 -15.29 7.95
CA GLU A 36 2.57 -16.67 8.01
C GLU A 36 3.58 -17.59 8.70
N GLN A 37 4.85 -17.51 8.33
CA GLN A 37 5.93 -18.28 8.95
C GLN A 37 6.11 -17.91 10.43
N GLN A 38 6.08 -16.63 10.77
CA GLN A 38 6.19 -16.18 12.16
C GLN A 38 5.03 -16.67 13.03
N ILE A 39 3.80 -16.67 12.50
CA ILE A 39 2.63 -17.20 13.20
C ILE A 39 2.78 -18.70 13.40
N SER A 40 3.04 -19.45 12.34
CA SER A 40 3.09 -20.91 12.36
C SER A 40 4.25 -21.47 13.21
N GLU A 41 5.45 -20.89 13.07
CA GLU A 41 6.67 -21.47 13.68
C GLU A 41 7.02 -20.88 15.05
N SER A 42 6.51 -19.69 15.40
CA SER A 42 6.92 -19.02 16.63
C SER A 42 5.73 -18.57 17.49
N THR A 43 4.85 -17.70 16.98
CA THR A 43 3.84 -17.04 17.79
C THR A 43 2.78 -18.01 18.31
N LEU A 44 2.28 -18.88 17.46
CA LEU A 44 1.25 -19.83 17.83
C LEU A 44 1.77 -20.94 18.74
N PRO A 45 2.92 -21.59 18.50
CA PRO A 45 3.51 -22.55 19.43
C PRO A 45 3.78 -21.96 20.81
N LEU A 46 4.39 -20.77 20.90
CA LEU A 46 4.66 -20.10 22.17
C LEU A 46 3.37 -19.76 22.94
N THR A 47 2.35 -19.29 22.21
CA THR A 47 1.03 -19.00 22.81
C THR A 47 0.37 -20.29 23.30
N SER A 48 0.47 -21.37 22.52
CA SER A 48 -0.04 -22.70 22.89
C SER A 48 0.67 -23.25 24.13
N ASP A 49 1.99 -23.07 24.24
CA ASP A 49 2.76 -23.46 25.42
C ASP A 49 2.35 -22.68 26.68
N ASN A 50 2.09 -21.40 26.55
CA ASN A 50 1.58 -20.58 27.66
C ASN A 50 0.17 -21.03 28.08
N ILE A 51 -0.74 -21.22 27.13
CA ILE A 51 -2.08 -21.72 27.37
C ILE A 51 -2.03 -23.11 28.03
N TYR A 52 -1.19 -24.01 27.50
CA TYR A 52 -0.98 -25.33 28.08
C TYR A 52 -0.53 -25.23 29.54
N SER A 53 0.49 -24.42 29.83
CA SER A 53 1.03 -24.28 31.18
C SER A 53 0.00 -23.70 32.18
N GLU A 54 -0.80 -22.72 31.74
CA GLU A 54 -1.84 -22.12 32.56
C GLU A 54 -2.99 -23.13 32.82
N ILE A 55 -3.47 -23.79 31.76
CA ILE A 55 -4.52 -24.80 31.85
C ILE A 55 -4.06 -26.01 32.72
N GLN A 56 -2.83 -26.47 32.48
CA GLN A 56 -2.25 -27.56 33.25
C GLN A 56 -2.25 -27.22 34.75
N ARG A 57 -1.78 -26.02 35.11
CA ARG A 57 -1.80 -25.56 36.51
C ARG A 57 -3.19 -25.62 37.13
N ASP A 58 -4.20 -25.11 36.40
CA ASP A 58 -5.56 -25.00 36.93
C ASP A 58 -6.29 -26.35 36.94
N LEU A 59 -5.98 -27.27 36.02
CA LEU A 59 -6.55 -28.61 35.96
C LEU A 59 -5.76 -29.64 36.77
N LEU A 60 -4.51 -29.37 37.19
CA LEU A 60 -3.79 -30.25 38.11
C LEU A 60 -4.33 -30.20 39.55
N GLN A 61 -4.99 -29.12 39.94
CA GLN A 61 -5.53 -28.97 41.29
C GLN A 61 -6.49 -30.13 41.66
N PRO A 62 -7.49 -30.55 40.86
CA PRO A 62 -8.33 -31.69 41.12
C PRO A 62 -7.58 -33.02 41.23
N ILE A 63 -6.55 -33.22 40.39
CA ILE A 63 -5.70 -34.40 40.43
C ILE A 63 -4.97 -34.46 41.76
N PHE A 64 -4.43 -33.32 42.20
CA PHE A 64 -3.74 -33.22 43.48
C PHE A 64 -4.68 -33.47 44.67
N ILE A 65 -5.89 -32.87 44.65
CA ILE A 65 -6.91 -33.09 45.68
C ILE A 65 -7.29 -34.58 45.74
N SER A 66 -7.61 -35.19 44.60
CA SER A 66 -7.99 -36.61 44.54
C SER A 66 -6.86 -37.53 45.01
N SER A 67 -5.59 -37.17 44.67
CA SER A 67 -4.42 -37.91 45.17
C SER A 67 -4.27 -37.80 46.69
N LEU A 68 -4.45 -36.61 47.27
CA LEU A 68 -4.43 -36.42 48.71
C LEU A 68 -5.53 -37.24 49.40
N MET A 69 -6.75 -37.21 48.87
CA MET A 69 -7.88 -38.02 49.39
C MET A 69 -7.57 -39.50 49.33
N ALA A 70 -6.98 -39.98 48.23
CA ALA A 70 -6.65 -41.39 48.04
C ALA A 70 -5.53 -41.89 48.97
N GLN A 71 -4.67 -41.01 49.42
CA GLN A 71 -3.55 -41.30 50.31
C GLN A 71 -3.86 -40.97 51.78
N ASP A 72 -5.06 -40.39 52.07
CA ASP A 72 -5.43 -39.99 53.40
C ASP A 72 -5.57 -41.22 54.34
N THR A 73 -4.86 -41.16 55.46
CA THR A 73 -4.91 -42.25 56.44
C THR A 73 -6.29 -42.40 57.03
N PHE A 74 -7.04 -41.32 57.19
CA PHE A 74 -8.43 -41.38 57.62
C PHE A 74 -9.28 -42.25 56.69
N VAL A 75 -9.23 -42.05 55.38
CA VAL A 75 -10.01 -42.78 54.38
C VAL A 75 -9.62 -44.26 54.38
N ARG A 76 -8.32 -44.57 54.47
CA ARG A 76 -7.79 -45.92 54.51
C ARG A 76 -8.28 -46.67 55.81
N ASP A 77 -8.00 -46.06 56.98
CA ASP A 77 -8.28 -46.67 58.26
C ASP A 77 -9.78 -46.88 58.50
N TRP A 78 -10.60 -45.90 58.06
CA TRP A 78 -12.07 -45.99 58.13
C TRP A 78 -12.59 -47.13 57.23
N THR A 79 -12.06 -47.28 56.03
CA THR A 79 -12.44 -48.36 55.09
C THR A 79 -12.03 -49.73 55.64
N LEU A 80 -10.77 -49.88 56.09
CA LEU A 80 -10.25 -51.13 56.66
C LEU A 80 -10.90 -51.46 57.97
N GLY A 81 -11.35 -50.50 58.78
CA GLY A 81 -12.06 -50.63 59.99
C GLY A 81 -13.52 -51.11 59.84
N GLY A 82 -13.97 -51.32 58.58
CA GLY A 82 -15.29 -51.87 58.27
C GLY A 82 -16.38 -50.85 57.99
N GLU A 83 -15.99 -49.61 57.66
CA GLU A 83 -16.86 -48.49 57.23
C GLU A 83 -17.90 -48.12 58.31
N ASN A 84 -17.50 -48.26 59.57
CA ASN A 84 -18.33 -47.90 60.69
C ASN A 84 -18.53 -46.39 60.76
N ASP A 85 -19.74 -45.94 61.07
CA ASP A 85 -20.13 -44.53 61.09
C ASP A 85 -19.96 -43.79 59.77
N PRO A 86 -20.85 -43.99 58.81
CA PRO A 86 -20.82 -43.27 57.46
C PRO A 86 -20.83 -41.77 57.56
N GLU A 87 -21.31 -41.18 58.66
CA GLU A 87 -21.33 -39.75 58.86
C GLU A 87 -19.88 -39.11 58.85
N GLN A 88 -18.86 -39.90 59.23
CA GLN A 88 -17.50 -39.45 59.26
C GLN A 88 -16.96 -39.22 57.85
N ILE A 89 -17.18 -40.19 56.95
CA ILE A 89 -16.71 -40.03 55.52
C ILE A 89 -17.55 -38.99 54.82
N ILE A 90 -18.84 -38.86 55.05
CA ILE A 90 -19.73 -37.84 54.50
C ILE A 90 -19.25 -36.46 54.90
N ARG A 91 -18.92 -36.25 56.18
CA ARG A 91 -18.36 -35.00 56.69
C ARG A 91 -17.02 -34.65 56.03
N TYR A 92 -16.13 -35.66 55.94
CA TYR A 92 -14.83 -35.50 55.26
C TYR A 92 -15.02 -35.05 53.82
N LEU A 93 -15.90 -35.71 53.05
CA LEU A 93 -16.18 -35.37 51.67
C LEU A 93 -16.80 -33.96 51.53
N SER A 94 -17.66 -33.59 52.48
CA SER A 94 -18.27 -32.24 52.54
C SER A 94 -17.21 -31.15 52.79
N GLU A 95 -16.27 -31.40 53.70
CA GLU A 95 -15.15 -30.47 53.96
C GLU A 95 -14.25 -30.28 52.72
N ILE A 96 -13.94 -31.38 52.00
CA ILE A 96 -13.17 -31.32 50.74
C ILE A 96 -13.92 -30.49 49.70
N GLN A 97 -15.22 -30.77 49.50
CA GLN A 97 -16.03 -30.06 48.51
C GLN A 97 -16.07 -28.55 48.79
N MET A 98 -16.32 -28.15 50.06
CA MET A 98 -16.40 -26.74 50.45
C MET A 98 -15.04 -26.04 50.38
N ARG A 99 -13.98 -26.70 50.84
CA ARG A 99 -12.64 -26.10 50.92
C ARG A 99 -12.02 -25.83 49.55
N TYR A 100 -12.28 -26.70 48.59
CA TYR A 100 -11.66 -26.65 47.28
C TYR A 100 -12.62 -26.22 46.15
N ASP A 101 -13.84 -25.80 46.50
CA ASP A 101 -14.88 -25.35 45.57
C ASP A 101 -15.11 -26.33 44.41
N THR A 102 -15.14 -27.64 44.75
CA THR A 102 -15.41 -28.70 43.78
C THR A 102 -16.91 -28.95 43.67
N VAL A 103 -17.39 -29.44 42.49
CA VAL A 103 -18.82 -29.75 42.31
C VAL A 103 -19.23 -30.92 43.16
N THR A 104 -18.34 -31.88 43.31
CA THR A 104 -18.54 -33.07 44.10
C THR A 104 -17.21 -33.61 44.66
N GLY A 105 -17.28 -34.29 45.77
CA GLY A 105 -16.26 -35.21 46.28
C GLY A 105 -16.90 -36.52 46.59
N TYR A 106 -16.26 -37.63 46.36
CA TYR A 106 -16.86 -38.93 46.58
C TYR A 106 -15.84 -39.98 46.99
N PHE A 107 -16.35 -41.07 47.61
CA PHE A 107 -15.62 -42.29 47.87
C PHE A 107 -16.50 -43.52 47.61
N ILE A 108 -15.95 -44.50 46.90
CA ILE A 108 -16.63 -45.76 46.64
C ILE A 108 -15.75 -46.87 47.19
N SER A 109 -16.31 -47.64 48.11
CA SER A 109 -15.62 -48.79 48.68
C SER A 109 -15.60 -49.98 47.72
N ASP A 110 -14.47 -50.67 47.60
CA ASP A 110 -14.37 -51.86 46.77
C ASP A 110 -15.03 -53.08 47.44
N LYS A 111 -15.10 -53.10 48.80
CA LYS A 111 -15.68 -54.17 49.59
C LYS A 111 -17.21 -54.14 49.64
N THR A 112 -17.78 -52.96 50.00
CA THR A 112 -19.25 -52.83 50.22
C THR A 112 -19.94 -52.33 48.94
N ARG A 113 -19.21 -51.80 48.00
CA ARG A 113 -19.70 -51.09 46.76
C ARG A 113 -20.52 -49.82 47.04
N ASN A 114 -20.54 -49.38 48.30
CA ASN A 114 -21.25 -48.19 48.70
C ASN A 114 -20.59 -46.99 48.11
N TYR A 115 -21.41 -46.07 47.48
CA TYR A 115 -21.03 -44.81 46.96
C TYR A 115 -21.35 -43.68 47.95
N TYR A 116 -20.35 -43.16 48.61
CA TYR A 116 -20.44 -42.04 49.56
C TYR A 116 -20.22 -40.72 48.89
N HIS A 117 -21.07 -39.76 49.22
CA HIS A 117 -21.09 -38.41 48.67
C HIS A 117 -21.36 -37.40 49.81
N PRO A 118 -21.06 -36.09 49.71
CA PRO A 118 -21.41 -35.08 50.70
C PRO A 118 -22.88 -35.05 51.12
N THR A 119 -23.79 -35.48 50.26
CA THR A 119 -25.24 -35.54 50.54
C THR A 119 -25.68 -36.87 51.19
N GLY A 120 -24.78 -37.83 51.40
CA GLY A 120 -25.06 -39.12 51.96
C GLY A 120 -24.59 -40.30 51.12
N MET A 121 -24.98 -41.52 51.47
CA MET A 121 -24.78 -42.71 50.64
C MET A 121 -25.77 -42.67 49.47
N ILE A 122 -25.29 -42.62 48.23
CA ILE A 122 -26.10 -42.45 47.02
C ILE A 122 -26.69 -43.80 46.57
N LYS A 123 -25.81 -44.78 46.35
CA LYS A 123 -26.19 -46.12 45.86
C LYS A 123 -25.09 -47.15 46.14
N GLN A 124 -25.33 -48.38 45.77
CA GLN A 124 -24.26 -49.37 45.57
C GLN A 124 -23.96 -49.51 44.09
N VAL A 125 -22.68 -49.48 43.72
CA VAL A 125 -22.22 -49.59 42.29
C VAL A 125 -22.32 -51.05 41.87
N SER A 126 -22.82 -51.29 40.65
CA SER A 126 -23.03 -52.63 40.07
C SER A 126 -22.37 -52.75 38.68
N LYS A 127 -21.86 -53.94 38.37
CA LYS A 127 -21.39 -54.27 37.02
C LYS A 127 -22.49 -54.33 35.97
N ASP A 128 -23.72 -54.51 36.42
CA ASP A 128 -24.90 -54.62 35.57
C ASP A 128 -25.48 -53.25 35.19
N ASP A 129 -25.07 -52.22 35.90
CA ASP A 129 -25.42 -50.79 35.55
C ASP A 129 -24.40 -50.17 34.64
N PRO A 130 -24.76 -49.87 33.39
CA PRO A 130 -23.82 -49.18 32.45
C PRO A 130 -23.32 -47.86 33.00
N ALA A 131 -24.09 -47.18 33.86
CA ALA A 131 -23.68 -45.90 34.45
C ALA A 131 -22.54 -46.07 35.49
N ASP A 132 -22.20 -47.31 35.88
CA ASP A 132 -21.12 -47.59 36.81
C ASP A 132 -19.85 -48.14 36.14
N PHE A 133 -19.82 -48.30 34.82
CA PHE A 133 -18.65 -48.83 34.12
C PHE A 133 -17.36 -48.05 34.39
N TRP A 134 -17.44 -46.74 34.53
CA TRP A 134 -16.30 -45.90 34.87
C TRP A 134 -15.60 -46.33 36.18
N TYR A 135 -16.39 -46.76 37.19
CA TYR A 135 -15.82 -47.24 38.46
C TYR A 135 -14.97 -48.49 38.24
N PHE A 136 -15.47 -49.49 37.52
CA PHE A 136 -14.73 -50.73 37.26
C PHE A 136 -13.53 -50.47 36.36
N GLN A 137 -13.62 -49.57 35.42
CA GLN A 137 -12.52 -49.17 34.59
C GLN A 137 -11.42 -48.48 35.42
N ALA A 138 -11.78 -47.51 36.26
CA ALA A 138 -10.82 -46.81 37.13
C ALA A 138 -10.18 -47.78 38.17
N ARG A 139 -10.96 -48.73 38.69
CA ARG A 139 -10.50 -49.74 39.63
C ARG A 139 -9.45 -50.67 39.01
N ASP A 140 -9.70 -51.14 37.81
CA ASP A 140 -8.87 -52.12 37.10
C ASP A 140 -7.74 -51.46 36.26
N ASN A 141 -7.66 -50.13 36.27
CA ASN A 141 -6.65 -49.38 35.55
C ASN A 141 -5.25 -49.64 36.13
N GLN A 142 -4.24 -49.71 35.23
CA GLN A 142 -2.82 -49.81 35.64
C GLN A 142 -2.29 -48.50 36.20
N LYS A 143 -2.86 -47.37 35.79
CA LYS A 143 -2.48 -46.05 36.30
C LYS A 143 -3.21 -45.80 37.64
N PRO A 144 -2.62 -45.01 38.55
CA PRO A 144 -3.23 -44.75 39.87
C PRO A 144 -4.52 -43.93 39.79
N TYR A 145 -4.79 -43.26 38.68
CA TYR A 145 -5.99 -42.46 38.43
C TYR A 145 -6.40 -42.46 36.96
N GLU A 146 -7.65 -42.07 36.74
CA GLU A 146 -8.28 -41.86 35.45
C GLU A 146 -9.08 -40.57 35.46
N ILE A 147 -9.18 -39.89 34.32
CA ILE A 147 -9.98 -38.68 34.13
C ILE A 147 -11.03 -38.97 33.08
N ASN A 148 -12.28 -38.66 33.38
CA ASN A 148 -13.39 -38.79 32.45
C ASN A 148 -14.36 -37.60 32.58
N VAL A 149 -15.13 -37.37 31.51
CA VAL A 149 -16.24 -36.41 31.51
C VAL A 149 -17.53 -37.21 31.55
N ASP A 150 -18.33 -37.01 32.59
CA ASP A 150 -19.56 -37.73 32.76
C ASP A 150 -20.59 -36.91 33.58
N HIS A 151 -21.81 -37.35 33.61
CA HIS A 151 -22.83 -36.78 34.46
C HIS A 151 -22.60 -37.19 35.94
N ASP A 152 -22.75 -36.20 36.84
CA ASP A 152 -22.63 -36.47 38.27
C ASP A 152 -23.69 -37.50 38.69
N THR A 153 -23.24 -38.57 39.35
CA THR A 153 -24.15 -39.63 39.85
C THR A 153 -25.15 -39.11 40.87
N ALA A 154 -24.78 -38.08 41.64
CA ALA A 154 -25.66 -37.44 42.62
C ALA A 154 -26.64 -36.43 41.99
N ASP A 155 -26.25 -35.79 40.89
CA ASP A 155 -27.10 -34.84 40.16
C ASP A 155 -26.85 -34.98 38.65
N ARG A 156 -27.62 -35.83 38.00
CA ARG A 156 -27.50 -36.15 36.57
C ARG A 156 -27.71 -34.94 35.63
N SER A 157 -28.15 -33.80 36.13
CA SER A 157 -28.24 -32.56 35.36
C SER A 157 -26.87 -31.88 35.17
N ARG A 158 -25.87 -32.27 35.97
CA ARG A 158 -24.54 -31.69 35.99
C ARG A 158 -23.56 -32.59 35.26
N LEU A 159 -22.96 -32.02 34.19
CA LEU A 159 -21.80 -32.61 33.51
C LEU A 159 -20.52 -32.13 34.22
N ALA A 160 -19.64 -33.06 34.57
CA ALA A 160 -18.42 -32.77 35.30
C ALA A 160 -17.22 -33.54 34.73
N VAL A 161 -16.05 -32.98 34.94
CA VAL A 161 -14.75 -33.63 34.70
C VAL A 161 -14.35 -34.27 36.02
N PHE A 162 -14.34 -35.58 36.05
CA PHE A 162 -14.01 -36.36 37.24
C PHE A 162 -12.57 -36.81 37.21
N VAL A 163 -11.90 -36.75 38.38
CA VAL A 163 -10.62 -37.37 38.63
C VAL A 163 -10.81 -38.54 39.58
N ASN A 164 -10.78 -39.74 39.06
CA ASN A 164 -11.02 -40.97 39.77
C ASN A 164 -9.70 -41.59 40.24
N TYR A 165 -9.39 -41.54 41.50
CA TYR A 165 -8.11 -42.00 42.06
C TYR A 165 -8.29 -43.29 42.85
N GLN A 166 -7.39 -44.29 42.66
CA GLN A 166 -7.41 -45.54 43.39
C GLN A 166 -6.96 -45.34 44.86
N VAL A 167 -7.79 -45.71 45.80
CA VAL A 167 -7.42 -45.82 47.23
C VAL A 167 -6.81 -47.20 47.46
N ARG A 168 -5.60 -47.26 47.99
CA ARG A 168 -4.90 -48.51 48.23
C ARG A 168 -4.65 -48.69 49.74
N ASP A 169 -4.71 -49.93 50.20
CA ASP A 169 -4.28 -50.25 51.53
C ASP A 169 -2.79 -50.18 51.76
N TYR A 170 -2.32 -50.53 52.94
CA TYR A 170 -0.90 -50.50 53.27
C TYR A 170 -0.08 -51.60 52.57
N ASP A 171 -0.74 -52.62 52.03
CA ASP A 171 -0.12 -53.68 51.22
C ASP A 171 -0.17 -53.43 49.71
N GLY A 172 -0.79 -52.29 49.28
CA GLY A 172 -0.90 -51.90 47.89
C GLY A 172 -2.14 -52.37 47.14
N ASN A 173 -3.06 -53.09 47.80
CA ASN A 173 -4.29 -53.53 47.17
C ASN A 173 -5.31 -52.42 47.08
N VAL A 174 -6.07 -52.37 45.98
CA VAL A 174 -7.14 -51.37 45.78
C VAL A 174 -8.33 -51.71 46.77
N ILE A 175 -8.65 -50.73 47.60
CA ILE A 175 -9.76 -50.80 48.56
C ILE A 175 -10.96 -49.91 48.26
N GLY A 176 -10.76 -49.01 47.23
CA GLY A 176 -11.81 -48.12 46.76
C GLY A 176 -11.34 -47.17 45.73
N ILE A 177 -12.26 -46.34 45.24
CA ILE A 177 -12.01 -45.21 44.35
C ILE A 177 -12.53 -43.95 45.03
N THR A 178 -11.71 -42.90 45.01
CA THR A 178 -12.10 -41.57 45.49
C THR A 178 -11.78 -40.51 44.47
N GLY A 179 -12.38 -39.35 44.58
CA GLY A 179 -12.05 -38.25 43.71
C GLY A 179 -12.96 -37.03 43.86
N VAL A 180 -12.65 -36.04 43.05
CA VAL A 180 -13.45 -34.81 42.93
C VAL A 180 -13.90 -34.60 41.51
N GLY A 181 -15.01 -33.89 41.34
CA GLY A 181 -15.50 -33.43 40.04
C GLY A 181 -15.43 -31.92 39.89
N LEU A 182 -14.99 -31.44 38.73
CA LEU A 182 -15.08 -30.05 38.33
C LEU A 182 -16.26 -29.87 37.37
N SER A 183 -17.05 -28.80 37.55
CA SER A 183 -18.09 -28.47 36.59
C SER A 183 -17.51 -28.21 35.19
N VAL A 184 -18.06 -28.85 34.16
CA VAL A 184 -17.72 -28.58 32.77
C VAL A 184 -17.93 -27.09 32.47
N ASN A 185 -18.96 -26.46 33.03
CA ASN A 185 -19.19 -25.01 32.89
C ASN A 185 -18.04 -24.16 33.46
N SER A 186 -17.40 -24.62 34.54
CA SER A 186 -16.21 -23.91 35.08
C SER A 186 -15.00 -24.08 34.20
N VAL A 187 -14.78 -25.27 33.63
CA VAL A 187 -13.71 -25.53 32.67
C VAL A 187 -13.95 -24.74 31.35
N THR A 188 -15.21 -24.75 30.87
CA THR A 188 -15.59 -23.94 29.68
C THR A 188 -15.31 -22.44 29.91
N ARG A 189 -15.69 -21.88 31.05
CA ARG A 189 -15.38 -20.48 31.41
C ARG A 189 -13.89 -20.21 31.50
N LEU A 190 -13.10 -21.15 31.96
CA LEU A 190 -11.65 -21.06 31.97
C LEU A 190 -11.12 -21.00 30.54
N ILE A 191 -11.53 -21.91 29.66
CA ILE A 191 -11.18 -21.89 28.23
C ILE A 191 -11.59 -20.60 27.60
N GLU A 192 -12.80 -20.08 27.82
CA GLU A 192 -13.27 -18.79 27.29
C GLU A 192 -12.41 -17.60 27.75
N THR A 193 -11.95 -17.63 29.01
CA THR A 193 -11.05 -16.61 29.54
C THR A 193 -9.73 -16.58 28.77
N TYR A 194 -9.18 -17.75 28.47
CA TYR A 194 -7.97 -17.87 27.67
C TYR A 194 -8.22 -17.52 26.20
N GLN A 195 -9.35 -17.95 25.60
CA GLN A 195 -9.74 -17.58 24.27
C GLN A 195 -9.82 -16.04 24.10
N LYS A 196 -10.45 -15.35 25.06
CA LYS A 196 -10.53 -13.88 25.06
C LYS A 196 -9.16 -13.21 25.25
N ARG A 197 -8.32 -13.74 26.14
CA ARG A 197 -7.01 -13.19 26.46
C ARG A 197 -6.05 -13.29 25.26
N TYR A 198 -6.06 -14.43 24.59
CA TYR A 198 -5.11 -14.74 23.53
C TYR A 198 -5.67 -14.54 22.11
N GLY A 199 -6.98 -14.33 21.98
CA GLY A 199 -7.63 -14.19 20.67
C GLY A 199 -7.55 -15.45 19.82
N ARG A 200 -7.63 -16.64 20.47
CA ARG A 200 -7.47 -17.94 19.83
C ARG A 200 -8.68 -18.82 20.14
N THR A 201 -8.97 -19.78 19.25
CA THR A 201 -9.92 -20.84 19.54
C THR A 201 -9.19 -21.98 20.24
N ILE A 202 -9.72 -22.45 21.39
CA ILE A 202 -9.10 -23.46 22.24
C ILE A 202 -10.10 -24.58 22.49
N TYR A 203 -9.65 -25.81 22.26
CA TYR A 203 -10.47 -26.99 22.54
C TYR A 203 -9.61 -28.23 22.79
N PHE A 204 -10.21 -29.25 23.39
CA PHE A 204 -9.56 -30.52 23.71
C PHE A 204 -10.15 -31.64 22.90
N VAL A 205 -9.31 -32.62 22.56
CA VAL A 205 -9.67 -33.78 21.76
C VAL A 205 -9.10 -35.03 22.44
N ASP A 206 -9.89 -36.09 22.54
CA ASP A 206 -9.40 -37.38 23.04
C ASP A 206 -8.59 -38.14 21.98
N GLN A 207 -8.10 -39.32 22.32
CA GLN A 207 -7.26 -40.14 21.43
C GLN A 207 -8.04 -40.70 20.22
N GLU A 208 -9.36 -40.76 20.33
CA GLU A 208 -10.28 -41.18 19.27
C GLU A 208 -10.68 -40.02 18.34
N GLY A 209 -10.22 -38.78 18.63
CA GLY A 209 -10.51 -37.60 17.84
C GLY A 209 -11.84 -36.92 18.21
N ARG A 210 -12.49 -37.30 19.33
CA ARG A 210 -13.72 -36.64 19.81
C ARG A 210 -13.38 -35.37 20.56
N ILE A 211 -14.16 -34.32 20.32
CA ILE A 211 -14.00 -33.04 20.99
C ILE A 211 -14.64 -33.14 22.38
N THR A 212 -13.82 -33.14 23.42
CA THR A 212 -14.24 -33.38 24.81
C THR A 212 -14.59 -32.09 25.54
N LEU A 213 -13.82 -31.02 25.34
CA LEU A 213 -14.02 -29.73 25.99
C LEU A 213 -13.74 -28.60 25.01
N HIS A 214 -14.54 -27.56 25.04
CA HIS A 214 -14.38 -26.37 24.19
C HIS A 214 -15.02 -25.14 24.86
N GLY A 215 -14.70 -23.96 24.37
CA GLY A 215 -15.35 -22.69 24.74
C GLY A 215 -16.73 -22.54 24.09
N SER A 216 -17.52 -21.57 24.53
CA SER A 216 -18.79 -21.20 23.90
C SER A 216 -18.53 -20.72 22.46
N GLY A 217 -19.49 -20.96 21.56
CA GLY A 217 -19.37 -20.61 20.15
C GLY A 217 -18.55 -21.57 19.29
N PHE A 218 -18.09 -22.67 19.86
CA PHE A 218 -17.54 -23.78 19.10
C PHE A 218 -18.69 -24.48 18.34
N GLY A 219 -18.48 -24.82 17.06
CA GLY A 219 -19.52 -25.43 16.22
C GLY A 219 -20.07 -26.75 16.76
N THR A 220 -21.01 -27.36 16.03
CA THR A 220 -21.69 -28.59 16.42
C THR A 220 -20.91 -29.88 16.10
N SER A 221 -19.67 -29.77 15.62
CA SER A 221 -18.85 -30.93 15.26
C SER A 221 -18.44 -31.70 16.50
N GLU A 222 -18.71 -33.01 16.53
CA GLU A 222 -18.38 -33.87 17.65
C GLU A 222 -16.97 -34.46 17.56
N THR A 223 -16.41 -34.54 16.34
CA THR A 223 -15.07 -35.10 16.11
C THR A 223 -14.22 -34.20 15.19
N LEU A 224 -12.90 -34.40 15.22
CA LEU A 224 -11.99 -33.76 14.24
C LEU A 224 -12.29 -34.15 12.79
N HIS A 225 -12.81 -35.37 12.60
CA HIS A 225 -13.15 -35.89 11.28
C HIS A 225 -14.39 -35.22 10.65
N ASP A 226 -15.26 -34.62 11.49
CA ASP A 226 -16.48 -33.94 11.06
C ASP A 226 -16.23 -32.47 10.67
N ARG A 227 -15.02 -31.94 10.93
CA ARG A 227 -14.66 -30.57 10.60
C ARG A 227 -13.95 -30.51 9.26
N ASP A 228 -14.52 -29.75 8.33
CA ASP A 228 -13.89 -29.51 7.03
C ASP A 228 -12.50 -28.87 7.21
N GLY A 229 -11.61 -29.12 6.26
CA GLY A 229 -10.21 -28.65 6.31
C GLY A 229 -9.34 -29.45 7.27
N ILE A 230 -9.61 -29.41 8.59
CA ILE A 230 -8.76 -30.07 9.60
C ILE A 230 -8.83 -31.60 9.54
N ARG A 231 -9.92 -32.20 9.05
CA ARG A 231 -10.08 -33.67 8.94
C ARG A 231 -8.94 -34.34 8.18
N ASN A 232 -8.35 -33.67 7.19
CA ASN A 232 -7.25 -34.19 6.41
C ASN A 232 -5.95 -34.32 7.23
N HIS A 233 -5.88 -33.62 8.35
CA HIS A 233 -4.75 -33.58 9.27
C HIS A 233 -5.04 -34.33 10.60
N ALA A 234 -6.24 -34.89 10.78
CA ALA A 234 -6.65 -35.53 12.02
C ALA A 234 -5.70 -36.65 12.45
N THR A 235 -5.28 -37.52 11.51
CA THR A 235 -4.32 -38.59 11.81
C THR A 235 -2.98 -38.03 12.30
N GLN A 236 -2.45 -36.98 11.65
CA GLN A 236 -1.20 -36.34 12.07
C GLN A 236 -1.30 -35.75 13.48
N ILE A 237 -2.43 -35.09 13.78
CA ILE A 237 -2.69 -34.51 15.10
C ILE A 237 -2.74 -35.60 16.16
N LEU A 238 -3.52 -36.67 15.93
CA LEU A 238 -3.77 -37.72 16.92
C LEU A 238 -2.55 -38.63 17.16
N THR A 239 -1.66 -38.79 16.21
CA THR A 239 -0.49 -39.67 16.35
C THR A 239 0.77 -38.97 16.83
N SER A 240 0.77 -37.61 16.91
CA SER A 240 1.91 -36.80 17.32
C SER A 240 1.71 -36.20 18.70
N PRO A 241 2.71 -36.19 19.58
CA PRO A 241 2.60 -35.52 20.88
C PRO A 241 2.47 -34.00 20.79
N GLY A 242 2.77 -33.44 19.63
CA GLY A 242 2.59 -32.03 19.27
C GLY A 242 2.81 -31.82 17.78
N SER A 243 1.98 -31.01 17.16
CA SER A 243 2.11 -30.66 15.73
C SER A 243 1.65 -29.23 15.49
N SER A 244 2.27 -28.59 14.49
CA SER A 244 1.77 -27.33 13.89
C SER A 244 1.33 -27.63 12.47
N ILE A 245 0.11 -27.29 12.15
CA ILE A 245 -0.49 -27.49 10.83
C ILE A 245 -1.17 -26.21 10.35
N THR A 246 -1.31 -26.09 9.04
CA THR A 246 -2.10 -25.06 8.39
C THR A 246 -3.14 -25.73 7.52
N TYR A 247 -4.38 -25.28 7.57
CA TYR A 247 -5.45 -25.78 6.72
C TYR A 247 -6.33 -24.63 6.21
N GLU A 248 -7.04 -24.87 5.12
CA GLU A 248 -8.03 -23.96 4.58
C GLU A 248 -9.45 -24.46 4.84
N ASP A 249 -10.32 -23.57 5.28
CA ASP A 249 -11.74 -23.84 5.46
C ASP A 249 -12.57 -22.65 4.98
N HIS A 250 -13.51 -22.88 4.05
CA HIS A 250 -14.36 -21.85 3.43
C HIS A 250 -13.57 -20.64 2.84
N GLY A 251 -12.35 -20.88 2.33
CA GLY A 251 -11.48 -19.85 1.74
C GLY A 251 -10.73 -19.01 2.77
N GLU A 252 -10.70 -19.44 4.01
CA GLU A 252 -9.94 -18.83 5.10
C GLU A 252 -8.85 -19.78 5.59
N THR A 253 -7.68 -19.24 5.87
CA THR A 253 -6.52 -19.99 6.36
C THR A 253 -6.56 -20.06 7.89
N TYR A 254 -6.33 -21.24 8.41
CA TYR A 254 -6.26 -21.52 9.84
C TYR A 254 -4.91 -22.14 10.20
N PHE A 255 -4.29 -21.63 11.24
CA PHE A 255 -3.10 -22.19 11.86
C PHE A 255 -3.51 -22.92 13.14
N VAL A 256 -3.07 -24.15 13.31
CA VAL A 256 -3.36 -24.98 14.48
C VAL A 256 -2.08 -25.49 15.08
N ASN A 257 -1.95 -25.33 16.39
CA ASN A 257 -0.94 -26.02 17.18
C ASN A 257 -1.62 -27.00 18.10
N SER A 258 -1.20 -28.28 18.06
CA SER A 258 -1.68 -29.33 18.95
C SER A 258 -0.60 -29.73 19.93
N ARG A 259 -1.01 -30.10 21.17
CA ARG A 259 -0.10 -30.58 22.22
C ARG A 259 -0.82 -31.62 23.11
N LEU A 260 -0.13 -32.72 23.33
CA LEU A 260 -0.63 -33.74 24.28
C LEU A 260 -0.56 -33.21 25.72
N VAL A 261 -1.64 -33.34 26.44
CA VAL A 261 -1.73 -33.16 27.90
C VAL A 261 -1.70 -34.56 28.56
N PRO A 262 -0.52 -35.02 29.00
CA PRO A 262 -0.34 -36.42 29.42
C PRO A 262 -1.25 -36.81 30.59
N GLU A 263 -1.54 -35.85 31.46
CA GLU A 263 -2.37 -36.05 32.65
C GLU A 263 -3.81 -36.49 32.32
N PHE A 264 -4.30 -35.95 31.17
CA PHE A 264 -5.67 -36.25 30.69
C PHE A 264 -5.68 -37.32 29.59
N GLY A 265 -4.56 -37.54 28.92
CA GLY A 265 -4.47 -38.31 27.69
C GLY A 265 -5.17 -37.63 26.50
N TRP A 266 -5.41 -36.33 26.59
CA TRP A 266 -6.07 -35.52 25.58
C TRP A 266 -5.07 -34.60 24.88
N LEU A 267 -5.41 -34.18 23.66
CA LEU A 267 -4.70 -33.19 22.93
C LEU A 267 -5.37 -31.81 23.12
N LEU A 268 -4.61 -30.83 23.55
CA LEU A 268 -4.99 -29.43 23.51
C LEU A 268 -4.74 -28.91 22.10
N LEU A 269 -5.75 -28.33 21.45
CA LEU A 269 -5.64 -27.64 20.17
C LEU A 269 -5.86 -26.15 20.38
N VAL A 270 -4.93 -25.36 19.82
CA VAL A 270 -4.99 -23.90 19.79
C VAL A 270 -4.99 -23.48 18.33
N GLU A 271 -6.09 -22.85 17.92
CA GLU A 271 -6.37 -22.50 16.54
C GLU A 271 -6.44 -20.99 16.37
N GLN A 272 -5.79 -20.49 15.32
CA GLN A 272 -5.80 -19.10 14.91
C GLN A 272 -6.26 -18.97 13.48
N LYS A 273 -7.27 -18.14 13.25
CA LYS A 273 -7.66 -17.70 11.91
C LYS A 273 -6.73 -16.60 11.40
N GLU A 274 -6.38 -16.63 10.11
CA GLU A 274 -5.54 -15.63 9.44
C GLU A 274 -6.27 -14.27 9.30
N HIS A 275 -6.54 -13.56 10.36
CA HIS A 275 -7.29 -12.29 10.26
C HIS A 275 -6.53 -11.06 10.75
N ILE A 276 -5.46 -11.23 11.53
CA ILE A 276 -4.91 -10.12 12.33
C ILE A 276 -3.76 -9.37 11.64
N GLY A 277 -3.15 -9.96 10.59
CA GLY A 277 -2.02 -9.33 9.88
C GLY A 277 -2.38 -8.73 8.52
N ASP A 278 -3.42 -9.24 7.87
CA ASP A 278 -3.76 -8.89 6.48
C ASP A 278 -4.15 -7.42 6.30
N GLN A 279 -4.98 -6.86 7.18
CA GLN A 279 -5.43 -5.46 7.06
C GLN A 279 -4.27 -4.45 7.13
N GLN A 280 -3.26 -4.70 7.96
CA GLN A 280 -2.12 -3.79 8.08
C GLN A 280 -1.17 -3.92 6.89
N ILE A 281 -0.96 -5.12 6.38
CA ILE A 281 -0.14 -5.39 5.19
C ILE A 281 -0.84 -4.84 3.95
N GLU A 282 -2.15 -5.07 3.77
CA GLU A 282 -2.95 -4.52 2.68
C GLU A 282 -2.97 -2.98 2.70
N THR A 283 -3.18 -2.37 3.86
CA THR A 283 -3.16 -0.91 4.02
C THR A 283 -1.80 -0.35 3.64
N THR A 284 -0.71 -0.97 4.09
CA THR A 284 0.67 -0.57 3.75
C THR A 284 0.92 -0.70 2.25
N PHE A 285 0.44 -1.78 1.62
CA PHE A 285 0.54 -1.98 0.18
C PHE A 285 -0.19 -0.89 -0.61
N LEU A 286 -1.44 -0.55 -0.23
CA LEU A 286 -2.22 0.53 -0.85
C LEU A 286 -1.55 1.90 -0.67
N ILE A 287 -1.01 2.20 0.51
CA ILE A 287 -0.25 3.43 0.77
C ILE A 287 0.99 3.49 -0.14
N ASN A 288 1.75 2.41 -0.27
CA ASN A 288 2.92 2.35 -1.15
C ASN A 288 2.56 2.60 -2.62
N ILE A 289 1.44 2.05 -3.10
CA ILE A 289 0.94 2.33 -4.45
C ILE A 289 0.58 3.81 -4.60
N ALA A 290 -0.14 4.39 -3.64
CA ALA A 290 -0.55 5.79 -3.68
C ALA A 290 0.68 6.73 -3.70
N ILE A 291 1.67 6.48 -2.85
CA ILE A 291 2.94 7.23 -2.82
C ILE A 291 3.68 7.09 -4.16
N SER A 292 3.75 5.89 -4.72
CA SER A 292 4.42 5.62 -5.99
C SER A 292 3.77 6.37 -7.16
N LEU A 293 2.46 6.40 -7.21
CA LEU A 293 1.70 7.17 -8.21
C LEU A 293 1.92 8.68 -8.04
N LEU A 294 1.93 9.17 -6.81
CA LEU A 294 2.21 10.59 -6.51
C LEU A 294 3.62 10.99 -6.96
N ILE A 295 4.63 10.20 -6.62
CA ILE A 295 6.01 10.46 -7.04
C ILE A 295 6.12 10.46 -8.57
N THR A 296 5.51 9.47 -9.23
CA THR A 296 5.51 9.38 -10.70
C THR A 296 4.83 10.59 -11.34
N ALA A 297 3.72 11.06 -10.77
CA ALA A 297 3.04 12.29 -11.25
C ALA A 297 3.92 13.54 -11.10
N ILE A 298 4.59 13.69 -9.95
CA ILE A 298 5.52 14.81 -9.71
C ILE A 298 6.68 14.79 -10.72
N VAL A 299 7.30 13.63 -10.94
CA VAL A 299 8.40 13.47 -11.91
C VAL A 299 7.91 13.77 -13.33
N GLY A 300 6.73 13.28 -13.71
CA GLY A 300 6.11 13.53 -14.99
C GLY A 300 5.83 15.02 -15.25
N ILE A 301 5.28 15.73 -14.27
CA ILE A 301 5.04 17.18 -14.33
C ILE A 301 6.37 17.93 -14.44
N ALA A 302 7.37 17.59 -13.62
CA ALA A 302 8.69 18.23 -13.68
C ALA A 302 9.36 18.04 -15.05
N ALA A 303 9.31 16.82 -15.59
CA ALA A 303 9.83 16.52 -16.94
C ALA A 303 9.10 17.31 -18.02
N TYR A 304 7.76 17.37 -17.97
CA TYR A 304 6.96 18.16 -18.91
C TYR A 304 7.31 19.65 -18.87
N LEU A 305 7.37 20.25 -17.68
CA LEU A 305 7.73 21.68 -17.52
C LEU A 305 9.14 21.97 -18.03
N THR A 306 10.10 21.10 -17.75
CA THR A 306 11.47 21.23 -18.21
C THR A 306 11.56 21.18 -19.74
N ILE A 307 10.87 20.20 -20.36
CA ILE A 307 10.85 20.07 -21.85
C ILE A 307 10.19 21.31 -22.47
N ARG A 308 9.06 21.76 -21.93
CA ARG A 308 8.35 22.95 -22.42
C ARG A 308 9.21 24.21 -22.34
N ASN A 309 9.85 24.47 -21.20
CA ASN A 309 10.74 25.64 -21.04
C ASN A 309 11.92 25.57 -21.99
N TYR A 310 12.49 24.39 -22.20
CA TYR A 310 13.59 24.23 -23.17
C TYR A 310 13.15 24.47 -24.62
N GLN A 311 11.93 24.03 -24.98
CA GLN A 311 11.38 24.29 -26.32
C GLN A 311 11.14 25.79 -26.56
N ASN A 312 10.49 26.48 -25.62
CA ASN A 312 10.25 27.92 -25.71
C ASN A 312 11.57 28.70 -25.87
N ARG A 313 12.61 28.30 -25.15
CA ARG A 313 13.93 28.94 -25.25
C ARG A 313 14.60 28.68 -26.59
N LEU A 314 14.43 27.52 -27.20
CA LEU A 314 14.92 27.23 -28.55
C LEU A 314 14.17 28.02 -29.61
N GLU A 315 12.86 28.17 -29.47
CA GLU A 315 12.04 28.99 -30.39
C GLU A 315 12.42 30.46 -30.27
N GLU A 316 12.65 30.98 -29.08
CA GLU A 316 13.11 32.36 -28.86
C GLU A 316 14.50 32.62 -29.46
N LEU A 317 15.44 31.67 -29.31
CA LEU A 317 16.77 31.75 -29.91
C LEU A 317 16.75 31.63 -31.44
N ALA A 318 15.75 30.96 -32.00
CA ALA A 318 15.57 30.78 -33.44
C ALA A 318 14.78 31.93 -34.09
N SER A 319 14.15 32.84 -33.32
CA SER A 319 13.23 33.86 -33.83
C SER A 319 13.90 35.22 -34.20
N ARG A 320 15.11 35.45 -33.74
CA ARG A 320 15.82 36.72 -33.97
C ARG A 320 17.08 36.53 -34.80
N ASP A 321 17.37 37.52 -35.66
CA ASP A 321 18.64 37.61 -36.35
C ASP A 321 19.77 37.92 -35.37
N LYS A 322 20.80 37.07 -35.34
CA LYS A 322 21.90 37.16 -34.35
C LYS A 322 22.76 38.40 -34.49
N LEU A 323 22.83 38.99 -35.71
CA LEU A 323 23.66 40.17 -35.98
C LEU A 323 22.95 41.45 -35.57
N THR A 324 21.70 41.60 -36.00
CA THR A 324 20.95 42.84 -35.85
C THR A 324 19.96 42.85 -34.72
N GLY A 325 19.61 41.65 -34.18
CA GLY A 325 18.55 41.48 -33.17
C GLY A 325 17.14 41.73 -33.69
N ALA A 326 16.96 41.99 -34.98
CA ALA A 326 15.66 42.10 -35.65
C ALA A 326 14.98 40.72 -35.72
N CYS A 327 13.69 40.69 -35.96
CA CYS A 327 12.99 39.42 -36.29
C CYS A 327 13.69 38.80 -37.53
N ASN A 328 13.81 37.50 -37.58
CA ASN A 328 14.33 36.82 -38.75
C ASN A 328 13.20 36.43 -39.72
N ARG A 329 13.57 36.13 -40.97
CA ARG A 329 12.63 35.72 -42.02
C ARG A 329 11.78 34.49 -41.65
N GLN A 330 12.33 33.54 -40.86
CA GLN A 330 11.63 32.28 -40.58
C GLN A 330 10.37 32.45 -39.71
N VAL A 331 10.31 33.48 -38.88
CA VAL A 331 9.17 33.78 -38.05
C VAL A 331 8.32 34.94 -38.54
N PHE A 332 8.77 35.62 -39.62
CA PHE A 332 8.08 36.78 -40.14
C PHE A 332 6.61 36.49 -40.48
N ASP A 333 6.33 35.36 -41.14
CA ASP A 333 4.99 34.97 -41.54
C ASP A 333 4.05 34.87 -40.33
N LEU A 334 4.52 34.29 -39.23
CA LEU A 334 3.76 34.18 -37.98
C LEU A 334 3.50 35.55 -37.33
N VAL A 335 4.52 36.42 -37.35
CA VAL A 335 4.42 37.77 -36.83
C VAL A 335 3.48 38.60 -37.68
N PHE A 336 3.60 38.54 -39.00
CA PHE A 336 2.73 39.23 -39.94
C PHE A 336 1.27 38.85 -39.77
N GLU A 337 0.95 37.51 -39.71
CA GLU A 337 -0.41 37.05 -39.49
C GLU A 337 -1.00 37.58 -38.16
N GLY A 338 -0.19 37.60 -37.10
CA GLY A 338 -0.59 38.12 -35.79
C GLY A 338 -0.94 39.62 -35.85
N VAL A 339 -0.07 40.39 -36.47
CA VAL A 339 -0.22 41.86 -36.66
C VAL A 339 -1.41 42.16 -37.55
N ALA A 340 -1.55 41.50 -38.71
CA ALA A 340 -2.66 41.70 -39.65
C ALA A 340 -4.02 41.40 -39.01
N LYS A 341 -4.13 40.25 -38.27
CA LYS A 341 -5.33 39.93 -37.50
C LYS A 341 -5.66 40.96 -36.42
N SER A 342 -4.64 41.56 -35.80
CA SER A 342 -4.83 42.59 -34.77
C SER A 342 -5.33 43.90 -35.41
N CYS A 343 -4.72 44.37 -36.51
CA CYS A 343 -5.15 45.54 -37.24
C CYS A 343 -6.59 45.39 -37.76
N LYS A 344 -6.93 44.25 -38.32
CA LYS A 344 -8.27 43.95 -38.78
C LYS A 344 -9.30 44.07 -37.65
N ARG A 345 -9.02 43.52 -36.45
CA ARG A 345 -9.92 43.63 -35.30
C ARG A 345 -10.14 45.04 -34.80
N ARG A 346 -9.11 45.91 -34.97
CA ARG A 346 -9.14 47.32 -34.53
C ARG A 346 -9.60 48.27 -35.63
N ALA A 347 -9.87 47.77 -36.83
CA ALA A 347 -10.15 48.54 -38.03
C ALA A 347 -9.05 49.59 -38.32
N GLU A 348 -7.77 49.20 -38.07
CA GLU A 348 -6.60 50.01 -38.25
C GLU A 348 -5.89 49.60 -39.57
N PRO A 349 -5.29 50.53 -40.34
CA PRO A 349 -4.48 50.17 -41.47
C PRO A 349 -3.19 49.51 -41.05
N LEU A 350 -2.55 48.78 -41.96
CA LEU A 350 -1.22 48.18 -41.75
C LEU A 350 -0.31 48.59 -42.90
N GLY A 351 0.59 49.52 -42.64
CA GLY A 351 1.66 49.92 -43.55
C GLY A 351 2.81 48.92 -43.53
N ILE A 352 3.42 48.69 -44.68
CA ILE A 352 4.58 47.83 -44.84
C ILE A 352 5.64 48.56 -45.65
N VAL A 353 6.87 48.52 -45.11
CA VAL A 353 8.01 49.10 -45.71
C VAL A 353 9.10 48.08 -45.93
N CYS A 354 9.59 47.87 -47.14
CA CYS A 354 10.77 47.10 -47.43
C CYS A 354 11.91 48.03 -47.66
N LEU A 355 12.99 47.90 -46.93
CA LEU A 355 14.18 48.75 -46.99
C LEU A 355 15.38 47.91 -47.46
N ASP A 356 16.20 48.45 -48.33
CA ASP A 356 17.40 47.80 -48.79
C ASP A 356 18.55 48.84 -48.78
N LEU A 357 19.72 48.43 -48.29
CA LEU A 357 20.90 49.30 -48.24
C LEU A 357 21.53 49.49 -49.65
N ASP A 358 21.54 50.69 -50.07
CA ASP A 358 22.13 51.01 -51.35
C ASP A 358 23.66 50.75 -51.35
N GLU A 359 24.13 50.06 -52.36
CA GLU A 359 25.57 49.82 -52.63
C GLU A 359 26.25 49.05 -51.44
N PHE A 360 25.50 48.28 -50.66
CA PHE A 360 26.01 47.51 -49.48
C PHE A 360 27.17 46.58 -49.86
N LYS A 361 27.23 46.13 -51.12
CA LYS A 361 28.35 45.32 -51.60
C LYS A 361 29.65 46.16 -51.62
N GLU A 362 29.60 47.43 -52.02
CA GLU A 362 30.78 48.34 -52.02
C GLU A 362 31.27 48.59 -50.58
N VAL A 363 30.38 48.68 -49.60
CA VAL A 363 30.73 48.73 -48.17
C VAL A 363 31.53 47.51 -47.78
N ASN A 364 31.03 46.29 -48.14
CA ASN A 364 31.75 45.05 -47.84
C ASN A 364 33.10 44.97 -48.58
N ASP A 365 33.15 45.40 -49.84
CA ASP A 365 34.37 45.35 -50.65
C ASP A 365 35.44 46.35 -50.14
N THR A 366 35.01 47.48 -49.54
CA THR A 366 35.88 48.50 -49.02
C THR A 366 36.34 48.29 -47.59
N PHE A 367 35.39 47.89 -46.67
CA PHE A 367 35.64 47.81 -45.25
C PHE A 367 35.63 46.39 -44.74
N GLY A 368 35.50 45.38 -45.62
CA GLY A 368 35.37 43.97 -45.28
C GLY A 368 34.04 43.65 -44.65
N HIS A 369 33.78 42.37 -44.48
CA HIS A 369 32.54 41.86 -43.76
C HIS A 369 32.36 42.49 -42.39
N PRO A 370 33.41 42.76 -41.56
CA PRO A 370 33.20 43.42 -40.28
C PRO A 370 32.64 44.83 -40.39
N GLY A 371 33.00 45.58 -41.46
CA GLY A 371 32.44 46.90 -41.76
C GLY A 371 30.98 46.82 -42.19
N GLY A 372 30.65 45.85 -43.06
CA GLY A 372 29.25 45.52 -43.39
C GLY A 372 28.39 45.11 -42.20
N ASP A 373 28.92 44.26 -41.30
CA ASP A 373 28.24 43.87 -40.08
C ASP A 373 27.99 45.08 -39.15
N ALA A 374 28.94 45.99 -39.02
CA ALA A 374 28.75 47.21 -38.24
C ALA A 374 27.67 48.10 -38.87
N THR A 375 27.66 48.22 -40.19
CA THR A 375 26.64 48.95 -40.95
C THR A 375 25.24 48.37 -40.73
N LEU A 376 25.07 47.07 -40.83
CA LEU A 376 23.78 46.41 -40.61
C LEU A 376 23.25 46.58 -39.17
N LYS A 377 24.15 46.53 -38.17
CA LYS A 377 23.79 46.76 -36.76
C LYS A 377 23.31 48.21 -36.56
N GLU A 378 24.02 49.16 -37.07
CA GLU A 378 23.71 50.58 -36.89
C GLU A 378 22.41 50.95 -37.63
N VAL A 379 22.23 50.49 -38.85
CA VAL A 379 21.00 50.68 -39.62
C VAL A 379 19.79 50.04 -38.84
N ALA A 380 19.93 48.84 -38.40
CA ALA A 380 18.86 48.21 -37.59
C ALA A 380 18.57 49.01 -36.32
N THR A 381 19.59 49.59 -35.69
CA THR A 381 19.45 50.41 -34.48
C THR A 381 18.73 51.71 -34.82
N THR A 382 19.09 52.37 -35.90
CA THR A 382 18.44 53.58 -36.39
C THR A 382 16.99 53.36 -36.74
N ILE A 383 16.66 52.26 -37.44
CA ILE A 383 15.27 51.90 -37.72
C ILE A 383 14.51 51.76 -36.46
N ARG A 384 15.03 51.03 -35.46
CA ARG A 384 14.35 50.83 -34.16
C ARG A 384 14.12 52.12 -33.39
N HIS A 385 15.09 53.03 -33.40
CA HIS A 385 14.96 54.34 -32.76
C HIS A 385 13.84 55.19 -33.34
N HIS A 386 13.52 55.00 -34.59
CA HIS A 386 12.46 55.70 -35.31
C HIS A 386 11.17 54.89 -35.38
N SER A 387 11.14 53.69 -34.75
CA SER A 387 9.98 52.79 -34.71
C SER A 387 9.33 52.83 -33.34
N ARG A 388 7.99 52.60 -33.27
CA ARG A 388 7.24 52.44 -32.03
C ARG A 388 7.41 51.02 -31.49
N GLU A 389 7.04 50.80 -30.26
CA GLU A 389 7.01 49.45 -29.64
C GLU A 389 6.07 48.50 -30.38
N SER A 390 5.00 49.04 -31.01
CA SER A 390 4.03 48.28 -31.81
C SER A 390 4.60 47.86 -33.17
N ASP A 391 5.65 48.53 -33.65
CA ASP A 391 6.22 48.30 -34.98
C ASP A 391 7.15 47.07 -34.93
N THR A 392 7.18 46.29 -36.00
CA THR A 392 8.01 45.09 -36.04
C THR A 392 9.05 45.19 -37.13
N LEU A 393 10.32 45.19 -36.72
CA LEU A 393 11.46 45.16 -37.63
C LEU A 393 11.95 43.74 -37.85
N CYS A 394 11.98 43.29 -39.08
CA CYS A 394 12.56 42.02 -39.51
C CYS A 394 13.73 42.23 -40.49
N ARG A 395 14.75 41.41 -40.36
CA ARG A 395 15.81 41.28 -41.38
C ARG A 395 15.38 40.20 -42.37
N TRP A 396 15.10 40.62 -43.61
CA TRP A 396 14.54 39.75 -44.63
C TRP A 396 15.59 38.96 -45.41
N GLY A 397 16.70 39.59 -45.71
CA GLY A 397 17.86 39.04 -46.41
C GLY A 397 19.16 39.68 -45.95
N GLY A 398 20.21 39.54 -46.70
CA GLY A 398 21.55 40.07 -46.40
C GLY A 398 21.55 41.55 -45.92
N ASP A 399 21.05 42.46 -46.73
CA ASP A 399 20.96 43.91 -46.55
C ASP A 399 19.54 44.45 -46.57
N GLU A 400 18.55 43.55 -46.61
CA GLU A 400 17.13 43.86 -46.69
C GLU A 400 16.44 43.80 -45.31
N PHE A 401 15.65 44.84 -45.06
CA PHE A 401 14.82 44.92 -43.84
C PHE A 401 13.36 45.13 -44.23
N VAL A 402 12.45 44.48 -43.48
CA VAL A 402 10.99 44.70 -43.59
C VAL A 402 10.48 45.25 -42.27
N LEU A 403 9.71 46.34 -42.37
CA LEU A 403 9.10 47.01 -41.22
C LEU A 403 7.57 46.95 -41.34
N LEU A 404 6.91 46.37 -40.35
CA LEU A 404 5.45 46.35 -40.18
C LEU A 404 5.05 47.53 -39.30
N LEU A 405 4.10 48.34 -39.78
CA LEU A 405 3.65 49.59 -39.16
C LEU A 405 2.12 49.53 -38.87
N PRO A 406 1.71 48.90 -37.75
CA PRO A 406 0.30 48.87 -37.37
C PRO A 406 -0.26 50.27 -37.12
N GLY A 407 -1.46 50.56 -37.62
CA GLY A 407 -2.12 51.85 -37.47
C GLY A 407 -1.64 52.94 -38.40
N LEU A 408 -0.68 52.66 -39.30
CA LEU A 408 -0.27 53.62 -40.32
C LEU A 408 -0.79 53.24 -41.71
N ASN A 409 -1.45 54.17 -42.35
CA ASN A 409 -1.84 54.04 -43.74
C ASN A 409 -0.62 54.25 -44.69
N ARG A 410 -0.81 54.04 -45.98
CA ARG A 410 0.25 54.13 -46.96
C ARG A 410 0.99 55.47 -46.93
N GLN A 411 0.31 56.63 -46.77
CA GLN A 411 0.88 57.91 -46.72
C GLN A 411 1.72 58.17 -45.44
N GLU A 412 1.21 57.73 -44.33
CA GLU A 412 1.91 57.79 -43.05
C GLU A 412 3.15 56.90 -43.03
N ALA A 413 3.05 55.68 -43.59
CA ALA A 413 4.16 54.73 -43.72
C ALA A 413 5.24 55.34 -44.63
N MET A 414 4.86 56.07 -45.66
CA MET A 414 5.81 56.82 -46.53
C MET A 414 6.55 57.91 -45.74
N THR A 415 5.84 58.67 -44.91
CA THR A 415 6.48 59.70 -44.06
C THR A 415 7.45 59.03 -43.07
N LYS A 416 7.07 57.94 -42.47
CA LYS A 416 7.94 57.18 -41.54
C LYS A 416 9.16 56.59 -42.22
N ALA A 417 9.03 56.05 -43.43
CA ALA A 417 10.14 55.53 -44.20
C ALA A 417 11.10 56.63 -44.58
N ARG A 418 10.60 57.83 -44.87
CA ARG A 418 11.45 59.04 -45.21
C ARG A 418 12.23 59.49 -43.96
N GLU A 419 11.60 59.57 -42.79
CA GLU A 419 12.29 59.89 -41.54
C GLU A 419 13.44 58.91 -41.27
N ILE A 420 13.19 57.57 -41.45
CA ILE A 420 14.22 56.56 -41.31
C ILE A 420 15.36 56.73 -42.35
N ALA A 421 15.03 56.91 -43.61
CA ALA A 421 16.01 57.08 -44.68
C ALA A 421 16.88 58.31 -44.46
N ASP A 422 16.27 59.44 -44.09
CA ASP A 422 17.00 60.67 -43.78
C ASP A 422 17.92 60.50 -42.58
N ALA A 423 17.43 59.84 -41.51
CA ALA A 423 18.25 59.53 -40.34
C ALA A 423 19.44 58.63 -40.65
N ILE A 424 19.29 57.64 -41.52
CA ILE A 424 20.40 56.79 -41.96
C ILE A 424 21.40 57.56 -42.76
N ARG A 425 20.95 58.41 -43.71
CA ARG A 425 21.79 59.24 -44.55
C ARG A 425 22.58 60.23 -43.73
N GLU A 426 22.00 60.89 -42.74
CA GLU A 426 22.60 61.91 -41.91
C GLU A 426 23.55 61.43 -40.84
N HIS A 427 23.51 60.14 -40.51
CA HIS A 427 24.32 59.54 -39.45
C HIS A 427 25.45 58.66 -40.00
N PRO A 428 26.69 59.19 -40.09
CA PRO A 428 27.83 58.37 -40.46
C PRO A 428 28.08 57.22 -39.47
N ILE A 429 28.23 56.01 -39.96
CA ILE A 429 28.50 54.84 -39.18
C ILE A 429 30.00 54.78 -38.90
N ARG A 430 30.39 54.86 -37.62
CA ARG A 430 31.78 54.80 -37.19
C ARG A 430 32.32 53.37 -37.23
N PHE A 431 33.38 53.20 -38.09
CA PHE A 431 34.09 51.93 -38.13
C PHE A 431 35.63 52.20 -38.07
N GLY A 432 36.18 51.92 -36.85
CA GLY A 432 37.59 52.26 -36.60
C GLY A 432 37.87 53.76 -36.63
N ARG A 433 38.63 54.21 -37.63
CA ARG A 433 38.95 55.65 -37.91
C ARG A 433 38.09 56.21 -39.03
N ASP A 434 37.34 55.39 -39.73
CA ASP A 434 36.59 55.76 -40.90
C ASP A 434 35.11 55.98 -40.59
N ASN A 435 34.42 56.72 -41.41
CA ASN A 435 32.99 56.94 -41.39
C ASN A 435 32.41 56.33 -42.67
N ILE A 436 31.53 55.35 -42.50
CA ILE A 436 30.79 54.73 -43.60
C ILE A 436 29.49 55.53 -43.77
N LEU A 437 29.25 55.99 -44.98
CA LEU A 437 27.99 56.64 -45.37
C LEU A 437 27.19 55.64 -46.21
N VAL A 438 25.96 55.44 -45.88
CA VAL A 438 25.04 54.59 -46.64
C VAL A 438 23.71 55.29 -46.83
N THR A 439 23.06 55.00 -47.91
CA THR A 439 21.66 55.35 -48.13
C THR A 439 20.81 54.10 -48.24
N VAL A 440 19.48 54.23 -48.14
CA VAL A 440 18.53 53.12 -48.26
C VAL A 440 17.50 53.48 -49.33
N SER A 441 17.19 52.53 -50.17
CA SER A 441 15.99 52.55 -51.00
C SER A 441 14.84 51.85 -50.34
N ALA A 442 13.61 52.37 -50.45
CA ALA A 442 12.44 51.76 -49.79
C ALA A 442 11.29 51.62 -50.77
N GLY A 443 10.64 50.46 -50.66
CA GLY A 443 9.31 50.15 -51.22
C GLY A 443 8.26 50.21 -50.17
N ILE A 444 7.10 50.77 -50.40
CA ILE A 444 6.01 50.95 -49.45
C ILE A 444 4.70 50.43 -50.02
N THR A 445 3.93 49.78 -49.21
CA THR A 445 2.53 49.40 -49.51
C THR A 445 1.68 49.39 -48.28
N GLU A 446 0.37 49.33 -48.47
CA GLU A 446 -0.60 49.10 -47.42
C GLU A 446 -1.21 47.71 -47.61
N TYR A 447 -1.32 46.94 -46.53
CA TYR A 447 -1.99 45.63 -46.54
C TYR A 447 -3.46 45.76 -46.88
N ARG A 448 -3.95 44.94 -47.81
CA ARG A 448 -5.36 44.87 -48.19
C ARG A 448 -6.01 43.69 -47.47
N ASP A 449 -7.18 43.90 -46.85
CA ASP A 449 -7.84 42.84 -46.11
C ASP A 449 -8.09 41.58 -46.98
N GLY A 450 -7.61 40.44 -46.48
CA GLY A 450 -7.71 39.16 -47.17
C GLY A 450 -6.63 38.92 -48.25
N GLU A 451 -5.65 39.83 -48.41
CA GLU A 451 -4.54 39.65 -49.33
C GLU A 451 -3.57 38.59 -48.82
N GLU A 452 -3.18 37.65 -49.69
CA GLU A 452 -2.15 36.67 -49.37
C GLU A 452 -0.79 37.34 -49.19
N PHE A 453 0.01 36.84 -48.25
CA PHE A 453 1.31 37.38 -47.91
C PHE A 453 2.27 37.48 -49.11
N GLU A 454 2.28 36.48 -49.97
CA GLU A 454 3.13 36.46 -51.19
C GLU A 454 2.77 37.57 -52.19
N THR A 455 1.48 37.87 -52.31
CA THR A 455 1.00 38.98 -53.14
C THR A 455 1.44 40.35 -52.60
N LEU A 456 1.33 40.50 -51.26
CA LEU A 456 1.75 41.70 -50.56
C LEU A 456 3.25 41.97 -50.72
N ILE A 457 4.07 40.92 -50.44
CA ILE A 457 5.54 41.04 -50.61
C ILE A 457 5.90 41.35 -52.06
N THR A 458 5.27 40.72 -53.03
CA THR A 458 5.51 41.04 -54.46
C THR A 458 5.20 42.47 -54.77
N ARG A 459 4.15 43.11 -54.22
CA ARG A 459 3.83 44.54 -54.43
C ARG A 459 4.90 45.43 -53.83
N VAL A 460 5.32 45.17 -52.58
CA VAL A 460 6.35 46.04 -51.94
C VAL A 460 7.71 45.88 -52.57
N ASP A 461 8.06 44.67 -53.02
CA ASP A 461 9.34 44.46 -53.76
C ASP A 461 9.35 45.17 -55.12
N ASN A 462 8.22 45.16 -55.84
CA ASN A 462 8.12 45.97 -57.09
C ASN A 462 8.26 47.44 -56.81
N ALA A 463 7.77 48.00 -55.75
CA ALA A 463 7.98 49.38 -55.35
C ALA A 463 9.46 49.65 -55.02
N LEU A 464 10.10 48.72 -54.23
CA LEU A 464 11.52 48.83 -53.92
C LEU A 464 12.38 48.74 -55.15
N TYR A 465 12.09 47.85 -56.09
CA TYR A 465 12.75 47.76 -57.35
C TYR A 465 12.66 49.07 -58.16
N THR A 466 11.49 49.73 -58.19
CA THR A 466 11.27 51.03 -58.78
C THR A 466 12.13 52.11 -58.13
N ALA A 467 12.22 52.14 -56.80
CA ALA A 467 13.06 53.06 -56.03
C ALA A 467 14.55 52.92 -56.45
N LYS A 468 15.05 51.68 -56.50
CA LYS A 468 16.44 51.41 -56.94
C LYS A 468 16.75 51.86 -58.37
N ASN A 469 15.79 51.64 -59.28
CA ASN A 469 15.98 52.08 -60.72
C ASN A 469 15.83 53.57 -60.96
N THR A 470 15.16 54.29 -60.03
CA THR A 470 15.01 55.77 -60.18
C THR A 470 16.23 56.57 -59.69
N GLY A 471 17.30 55.85 -59.28
CA GLY A 471 18.58 56.50 -58.91
C GLY A 471 19.04 56.18 -57.48
N ARG A 472 18.39 55.18 -56.77
CA ARG A 472 18.66 54.88 -55.37
C ARG A 472 18.38 56.04 -54.43
N ASP A 473 18.63 55.85 -53.13
CA ASP A 473 18.29 56.84 -52.09
C ASP A 473 16.87 57.41 -52.30
N HIS A 474 15.92 56.51 -52.61
CA HIS A 474 14.58 56.87 -53.07
C HIS A 474 13.50 56.00 -52.45
N ILE A 475 12.30 56.54 -52.30
CA ILE A 475 11.18 55.89 -51.77
C ILE A 475 10.07 55.76 -52.80
N SER A 476 9.62 54.56 -53.08
CA SER A 476 8.56 54.29 -54.03
C SER A 476 7.35 53.62 -53.37
N VAL A 477 6.17 53.83 -53.88
CA VAL A 477 4.92 53.37 -53.33
C VAL A 477 4.19 52.52 -54.37
N ALA A 478 3.66 51.32 -53.90
CA ALA A 478 2.83 50.45 -54.71
C ALA A 478 1.31 50.65 -54.45
#